data_c3e4580618ebf01149d384b53b117fc6
#
_entry.id   c3e4580618ebf01149d384b53b117fc6
#
_cell.length_a   1.000
_cell.length_b   1.000
_cell.length_c   1.000
_cell.angle_alpha   90.00
_cell.angle_beta   90.00
_cell.angle_gamma   90.00
#
_symmetry.space_group_name_H-M   'P 1'
#
loop_
_entity.id
_entity.type
_entity.pdbx_description
1 polymer ?
#
loop_
_entity_poly.entity_id
_entity_poly.type
_entity_poly.pdbx_seq_one_letter_code
_entity_poly.pdbx_strand_id
1 'polypeptide(L)'
;MIEERSTIDAMSAAPRRIPLEISEHFFRLTTESLRLHANETMQFQTLDSLLDRRIFCDAAAVDQQAETIREHLSTVPTGGDIQISVNIAEASADNLAALKRQLDEMLGRSLTLADTISVALFNYVVGQKAAGILQRLWSRDAATEAESSASGGNVVRLRATSIQNGAVAVR
;
A
#
# COMPACT_ATOMS: atom_id res chain seq x y z
N MET A 1 40.92 12.50 -33.94
CA MET A 1 40.15 13.06 -32.81
C MET A 1 39.12 12.02 -32.41
N ILE A 2 39.47 11.22 -31.43
CA ILE A 2 38.64 10.10 -30.93
C ILE A 2 38.13 10.56 -29.59
N GLU A 3 36.82 10.83 -29.51
CA GLU A 3 36.15 11.16 -28.26
C GLU A 3 36.10 9.93 -27.36
N GLU A 4 36.83 9.99 -26.27
CA GLU A 4 36.72 9.08 -25.16
C GLU A 4 35.30 9.24 -24.54
N ARG A 5 34.47 8.26 -24.82
CA ARG A 5 33.27 8.05 -24.03
C ARG A 5 33.72 7.57 -22.64
N SER A 6 33.77 8.49 -21.70
CA SER A 6 33.81 8.17 -20.27
C SER A 6 32.62 7.28 -19.94
N THR A 7 32.86 6.01 -19.89
CA THR A 7 31.97 5.04 -19.23
C THR A 7 32.06 5.36 -17.75
N ILE A 8 31.11 6.12 -17.24
CA ILE A 8 30.86 6.22 -15.82
C ILE A 8 30.35 4.86 -15.41
N ASP A 9 31.27 4.01 -15.01
CA ASP A 9 31.01 2.77 -14.30
C ASP A 9 30.41 3.19 -12.95
N ALA A 10 29.07 3.26 -12.91
CA ALA A 10 28.36 3.35 -11.67
C ALA A 10 28.66 2.05 -10.92
N MET A 11 29.64 2.11 -10.02
CA MET A 11 29.92 1.06 -9.06
C MET A 11 28.63 0.79 -8.27
N SER A 12 27.82 -0.12 -8.82
CA SER A 12 26.69 -0.68 -8.09
C SER A 12 27.29 -1.45 -6.93
N ALA A 13 27.25 -0.87 -5.75
CA ALA A 13 27.66 -1.55 -4.54
C ALA A 13 26.91 -2.88 -4.43
N ALA A 14 27.64 -3.94 -4.10
CA ALA A 14 27.07 -5.27 -4.04
C ALA A 14 25.92 -5.33 -3.01
N PRO A 15 24.81 -6.01 -3.33
CA PRO A 15 23.67 -6.10 -2.44
C PRO A 15 24.09 -6.72 -1.10
N ARG A 16 23.61 -6.16 -0.02
CA ARG A 16 23.90 -6.64 1.33
C ARG A 16 22.97 -7.79 1.67
N ARG A 17 23.56 -8.95 1.94
CA ARG A 17 22.83 -10.13 2.39
C ARG A 17 22.59 -10.09 3.90
N ILE A 18 21.35 -10.21 4.31
CA ILE A 18 20.91 -10.24 5.72
C ILE A 18 20.26 -11.60 5.99
N PRO A 19 20.93 -12.50 6.73
CA PRO A 19 20.31 -13.73 7.21
C PRO A 19 19.38 -13.39 8.38
N LEU A 20 18.21 -14.01 8.42
CA LEU A 20 17.21 -13.84 9.47
C LEU A 20 16.67 -15.20 9.90
N GLU A 21 16.51 -15.39 11.20
CA GLU A 21 15.78 -16.51 11.79
C GLU A 21 14.45 -15.99 12.28
N ILE A 22 13.36 -16.39 11.62
CA ILE A 22 12.04 -15.80 11.80
C ILE A 22 11.00 -16.80 12.28
N SER A 23 9.98 -16.29 12.93
CA SER A 23 8.82 -17.07 13.36
C SER A 23 7.87 -17.37 12.21
N GLU A 24 6.97 -18.33 12.41
CA GLU A 24 5.86 -18.60 11.50
C GLU A 24 4.95 -17.37 11.30
N HIS A 25 4.72 -16.60 12.37
CA HIS A 25 3.90 -15.38 12.29
C HIS A 25 4.53 -14.33 11.38
N PHE A 26 5.84 -14.13 11.53
CA PHE A 26 6.56 -13.21 10.64
C PHE A 26 6.64 -13.75 9.20
N PHE A 27 6.80 -15.04 9.01
CA PHE A 27 6.74 -15.66 7.68
C PHE A 27 5.38 -15.42 7.00
N ARG A 28 4.28 -15.57 7.74
CA ARG A 28 2.93 -15.27 7.22
C ARG A 28 2.74 -13.79 6.86
N LEU A 29 3.26 -12.87 7.67
CA LEU A 29 3.26 -11.44 7.35
C LEU A 29 4.04 -11.16 6.06
N THR A 30 5.19 -11.77 5.89
CA THR A 30 6.02 -11.67 4.67
C THR A 30 5.25 -12.15 3.44
N THR A 31 4.64 -13.33 3.50
CA THR A 31 3.88 -13.90 2.37
C THR A 31 2.65 -13.07 2.03
N GLU A 32 1.95 -12.51 3.01
CA GLU A 32 0.82 -11.59 2.78
C GLU A 32 1.27 -10.30 2.10
N SER A 33 2.40 -9.74 2.53
CA SER A 33 2.99 -8.55 1.91
C SER A 33 3.36 -8.80 0.45
N LEU A 34 3.98 -9.94 0.15
CA LEU A 34 4.31 -10.35 -1.21
C LEU A 34 3.07 -10.55 -2.09
N ARG A 35 2.03 -11.17 -1.55
CA ARG A 35 0.76 -11.36 -2.24
C ARG A 35 0.11 -10.01 -2.62
N LEU A 36 0.09 -9.06 -1.69
CA LEU A 36 -0.44 -7.72 -1.95
C LEU A 36 0.36 -7.00 -3.03
N HIS A 37 1.69 -7.04 -2.94
CA HIS A 37 2.57 -6.40 -3.90
C HIS A 37 2.51 -7.05 -5.30
N ALA A 38 2.46 -8.37 -5.37
CA ALA A 38 2.29 -9.08 -6.63
C ALA A 38 0.96 -8.74 -7.31
N ASN A 39 -0.13 -8.62 -6.54
CA ASN A 39 -1.44 -8.23 -7.07
C ASN A 39 -1.48 -6.76 -7.53
N GLU A 40 -0.78 -5.85 -6.83
CA GLU A 40 -0.66 -4.44 -7.21
C GLU A 40 0.11 -4.28 -8.54
N THR A 41 1.19 -5.03 -8.69
CA THR A 41 2.10 -4.91 -9.84
C THR A 41 1.76 -5.85 -11.00
N MET A 42 0.89 -6.84 -10.76
CA MET A 42 0.57 -7.95 -11.68
C MET A 42 1.82 -8.73 -12.11
N GLN A 43 2.79 -8.86 -11.22
CA GLN A 43 4.06 -9.56 -11.42
C GLN A 43 4.42 -10.38 -10.18
N PHE A 44 5.10 -11.51 -10.39
CA PHE A 44 5.71 -12.24 -9.27
C PHE A 44 6.80 -11.39 -8.61
N GLN A 45 6.72 -11.27 -7.30
CA GLN A 45 7.62 -10.44 -6.52
C GLN A 45 8.44 -11.27 -5.54
N THR A 46 9.62 -10.76 -5.20
CA THR A 46 10.47 -11.31 -4.13
C THR A 46 10.45 -10.36 -2.93
N LEU A 47 10.83 -10.86 -1.76
CA LEU A 47 10.96 -10.03 -0.56
C LEU A 47 12.00 -8.92 -0.78
N ASP A 48 13.11 -9.24 -1.43
CA ASP A 48 14.16 -8.28 -1.78
C ASP A 48 13.58 -7.11 -2.60
N SER A 49 12.81 -7.42 -3.67
CA SER A 49 12.22 -6.40 -4.53
C SER A 49 11.16 -5.55 -3.82
N LEU A 50 10.36 -6.15 -2.94
CA LEU A 50 9.38 -5.44 -2.12
C LEU A 50 10.08 -4.46 -1.17
N LEU A 51 11.10 -4.92 -0.47
CA LEU A 51 11.84 -4.09 0.48
C LEU A 51 12.57 -2.94 -0.23
N ASP A 52 13.29 -3.22 -1.31
CA ASP A 52 14.08 -2.23 -2.02
C ASP A 52 13.21 -1.18 -2.73
N ARG A 53 12.16 -1.63 -3.42
CA ARG A 53 11.38 -0.73 -4.30
C ARG A 53 10.22 -0.04 -3.63
N ARG A 54 9.68 -0.61 -2.56
CA ARG A 54 8.44 -0.12 -1.98
C ARG A 54 8.58 0.34 -0.54
N ILE A 55 9.41 -0.34 0.25
CA ILE A 55 9.48 -0.09 1.69
C ILE A 55 10.65 0.83 2.04
N PHE A 56 11.82 0.61 1.44
CA PHE A 56 13.02 1.37 1.77
C PHE A 56 13.39 2.43 0.71
N CYS A 57 12.67 2.49 -0.40
CA CYS A 57 12.92 3.49 -1.45
C CYS A 57 12.56 4.91 -0.98
N ASP A 58 11.43 5.05 -0.31
CA ASP A 58 11.08 6.26 0.41
C ASP A 58 11.45 6.04 1.87
N ALA A 59 12.17 6.97 2.50
CA ALA A 59 12.40 6.96 3.94
C ALA A 59 11.02 7.02 4.62
N ALA A 60 10.37 5.87 4.64
CA ALA A 60 8.97 5.73 4.97
C ALA A 60 8.80 6.19 6.41
N ALA A 61 8.27 7.38 6.57
CA ALA A 61 7.76 7.81 7.85
C ALA A 61 6.85 6.68 8.35
N VAL A 62 7.19 6.13 9.50
CA VAL A 62 6.30 5.19 10.18
C VAL A 62 5.07 6.00 10.58
N ASP A 63 4.00 5.83 9.83
CA ASP A 63 2.74 6.57 10.02
C ASP A 63 1.93 6.01 11.20
N GLN A 64 2.45 4.96 11.85
CA GLN A 64 1.78 4.28 12.95
C GLN A 64 2.21 4.87 14.29
N GLN A 65 1.27 4.93 15.22
CA GLN A 65 1.51 5.33 16.61
C GLN A 65 2.37 4.28 17.33
N ALA A 66 3.21 4.72 18.27
CA ALA A 66 4.09 3.86 19.05
C ALA A 66 3.35 2.69 19.73
N GLU A 67 2.12 2.93 20.18
CA GLU A 67 1.30 1.88 20.82
C GLU A 67 0.91 0.79 19.85
N THR A 68 0.46 1.15 18.64
CA THR A 68 0.13 0.18 17.58
C THR A 68 1.34 -0.68 17.21
N ILE A 69 2.54 -0.08 17.16
CA ILE A 69 3.77 -0.81 16.88
C ILE A 69 4.14 -1.75 18.03
N ARG A 70 3.96 -1.32 19.29
CA ARG A 70 4.18 -2.20 20.46
C ARG A 70 3.23 -3.39 20.44
N GLU A 71 1.96 -3.16 20.17
CA GLU A 71 0.95 -4.20 20.04
C GLU A 71 1.30 -5.17 18.91
N HIS A 72 1.68 -4.65 17.73
CA HIS A 72 2.13 -5.48 16.62
C HIS A 72 3.30 -6.38 17.02
N LEU A 73 4.37 -5.83 17.59
CA LEU A 73 5.56 -6.59 17.99
C LEU A 73 5.29 -7.58 19.15
N SER A 74 4.27 -7.35 19.95
CA SER A 74 3.83 -8.32 20.96
C SER A 74 3.02 -9.47 20.38
N THR A 75 2.26 -9.21 19.31
CA THR A 75 1.37 -10.17 18.66
C THR A 75 2.10 -11.01 17.59
N VAL A 76 3.07 -10.39 16.93
CA VAL A 76 3.87 -11.02 15.87
C VAL A 76 5.32 -11.15 16.34
N PRO A 77 5.66 -12.20 17.10
CA PRO A 77 7.05 -12.47 17.48
C PRO A 77 7.88 -12.64 16.20
N THR A 78 9.01 -11.97 16.13
CA THR A 78 9.85 -11.97 14.93
C THR A 78 10.86 -13.11 14.90
N GLY A 79 11.38 -13.51 16.05
CA GLY A 79 12.36 -14.60 16.19
C GLY A 79 11.73 -15.99 16.14
N GLY A 80 12.37 -16.93 15.47
CA GLY A 80 11.93 -18.32 15.33
C GLY A 80 12.99 -19.19 14.65
N ASP A 81 12.57 -20.33 14.11
CA ASP A 81 13.42 -21.35 13.52
C ASP A 81 13.42 -21.38 11.99
N ILE A 82 12.62 -20.52 11.35
CA ILE A 82 12.57 -20.43 9.88
C ILE A 82 13.71 -19.54 9.41
N GLN A 83 14.64 -20.13 8.66
CA GLN A 83 15.76 -19.38 8.09
C GLN A 83 15.40 -18.80 6.74
N ILE A 84 15.54 -17.48 6.62
CA ILE A 84 15.43 -16.76 5.35
C ILE A 84 16.66 -15.88 5.13
N SER A 85 16.84 -15.41 3.91
CA SER A 85 17.92 -14.49 3.56
C SER A 85 17.33 -13.39 2.67
N VAL A 86 17.58 -12.15 3.02
CA VAL A 86 17.15 -10.97 2.28
C VAL A 86 18.38 -10.28 1.69
N ASN A 87 18.33 -9.97 0.38
CA ASN A 87 19.39 -9.21 -0.29
C ASN A 87 18.84 -7.84 -0.63
N ILE A 88 19.36 -6.81 0.01
CA ILE A 88 18.93 -5.43 -0.19
C ILE A 88 20.05 -4.58 -0.76
N ALA A 89 19.69 -3.59 -1.57
CA ALA A 89 20.62 -2.61 -2.06
C ALA A 89 21.25 -1.82 -0.90
N GLU A 90 22.46 -1.27 -1.08
CA GLU A 90 23.14 -0.53 -0.02
C GLU A 90 22.32 0.67 0.46
N ALA A 91 21.72 1.43 -0.47
CA ALA A 91 20.83 2.52 -0.13
C ALA A 91 19.63 2.07 0.72
N SER A 92 19.08 0.89 0.44
CA SER A 92 18.00 0.29 1.23
C SER A 92 18.49 -0.14 2.61
N ALA A 93 19.74 -0.59 2.74
CA ALA A 93 20.34 -0.91 4.02
C ALA A 93 20.51 0.33 4.90
N ASP A 94 20.88 1.48 4.33
CA ASP A 94 20.97 2.75 5.02
C ASP A 94 19.60 3.23 5.50
N ASN A 95 18.58 3.12 4.64
CA ASN A 95 17.20 3.45 4.99
C ASN A 95 16.65 2.51 6.08
N LEU A 96 16.97 1.22 6.03
CA LEU A 96 16.63 0.27 7.10
C LEU A 96 17.30 0.65 8.43
N ALA A 97 18.57 1.07 8.40
CA ALA A 97 19.29 1.51 9.59
C ALA A 97 18.70 2.83 10.16
N ALA A 98 18.27 3.74 9.29
CA ALA A 98 17.58 4.96 9.68
C ALA A 98 16.23 4.68 10.31
N LEU A 99 15.43 3.81 9.68
CA LEU A 99 14.14 3.37 10.20
C LEU A 99 14.30 2.69 11.57
N LYS A 100 15.30 1.82 11.71
CA LYS A 100 15.58 1.18 13.00
C LYS A 100 15.85 2.20 14.10
N ARG A 101 16.70 3.21 13.85
CA ARG A 101 16.98 4.27 14.82
C ARG A 101 15.72 5.03 15.21
N GLN A 102 14.91 5.40 14.25
CA GLN A 102 13.62 6.08 14.50
C GLN A 102 12.70 5.25 15.39
N LEU A 103 12.59 3.95 15.11
CA LEU A 103 11.77 3.03 15.91
C LEU A 103 12.34 2.80 17.32
N ASP A 104 13.67 2.68 17.44
CA ASP A 104 14.35 2.56 18.73
C ASP A 104 14.06 3.77 19.64
N GLU A 105 14.14 4.98 19.07
CA GLU A 105 13.82 6.24 19.75
C GLU A 105 12.33 6.31 20.13
N MET A 106 11.43 6.01 19.20
CA MET A 106 9.99 6.05 19.41
C MET A 106 9.52 5.07 20.50
N LEU A 107 10.11 3.88 20.55
CA LEU A 107 9.72 2.82 21.48
C LEU A 107 10.51 2.83 22.79
N GLY A 108 11.61 3.57 22.86
CA GLY A 108 12.51 3.62 24.02
C GLY A 108 13.26 2.31 24.27
N ARG A 109 13.44 1.48 23.23
CA ARG A 109 14.16 0.19 23.31
C ARG A 109 14.86 -0.12 21.99
N SER A 110 15.93 -0.89 22.06
CA SER A 110 16.62 -1.37 20.84
C SER A 110 15.84 -2.54 20.21
N LEU A 111 15.53 -2.40 18.93
CA LEU A 111 14.90 -3.42 18.10
C LEU A 111 15.95 -4.25 17.37
N THR A 112 15.59 -5.46 16.98
CA THR A 112 16.37 -6.26 16.03
C THR A 112 16.10 -5.81 14.59
N LEU A 113 16.92 -6.26 13.64
CA LEU A 113 16.62 -6.03 12.21
C LEU A 113 15.33 -6.73 11.79
N ALA A 114 15.06 -7.92 12.32
CA ALA A 114 13.81 -8.64 12.07
C ALA A 114 12.60 -7.85 12.58
N ASP A 115 12.67 -7.26 13.78
CA ASP A 115 11.60 -6.39 14.31
C ASP A 115 11.37 -5.19 13.39
N THR A 116 12.44 -4.55 12.94
CA THR A 116 12.36 -3.37 12.06
C THR A 116 11.70 -3.72 10.72
N ILE A 117 12.09 -4.83 10.10
CA ILE A 117 11.49 -5.31 8.85
C ILE A 117 10.03 -5.72 9.10
N SER A 118 9.71 -6.36 10.22
CA SER A 118 8.33 -6.73 10.58
C SER A 118 7.43 -5.50 10.68
N VAL A 119 7.89 -4.44 11.34
CA VAL A 119 7.13 -3.17 11.42
C VAL A 119 6.94 -2.53 10.04
N ALA A 120 7.97 -2.54 9.21
CA ALA A 120 7.89 -2.01 7.86
C ALA A 120 6.87 -2.77 6.99
N LEU A 121 6.88 -4.11 7.04
CA LEU A 121 5.91 -4.96 6.36
C LEU A 121 4.49 -4.77 6.90
N PHE A 122 4.33 -4.66 8.21
CA PHE A 122 3.05 -4.37 8.85
C PHE A 122 2.47 -3.04 8.37
N ASN A 123 3.26 -1.98 8.38
CA ASN A 123 2.85 -0.67 7.88
C ASN A 123 2.42 -0.72 6.41
N TYR A 124 3.17 -1.44 5.58
CA TYR A 124 2.81 -1.68 4.19
C TYR A 124 1.45 -2.40 4.05
N VAL A 125 1.24 -3.49 4.77
CA VAL A 125 -0.03 -4.26 4.73
C VAL A 125 -1.21 -3.43 5.18
N VAL A 126 -1.07 -2.66 6.27
CA VAL A 126 -2.13 -1.76 6.77
C VAL A 126 -2.47 -0.70 5.73
N GLY A 127 -1.47 -0.05 5.15
CA GLY A 127 -1.67 0.95 4.10
C GLY A 127 -2.40 0.38 2.88
N GLN A 128 -1.99 -0.78 2.39
CA GLN A 128 -2.63 -1.45 1.25
C GLN A 128 -4.08 -1.84 1.53
N LYS A 129 -4.37 -2.36 2.72
CA LYS A 129 -5.75 -2.71 3.11
C LYS A 129 -6.62 -1.47 3.26
N ALA A 130 -6.12 -0.39 3.83
CA ALA A 130 -6.83 0.87 3.95
C ALA A 130 -7.15 1.46 2.56
N ALA A 131 -6.18 1.51 1.66
CA ALA A 131 -6.38 1.98 0.29
C ALA A 131 -7.44 1.15 -0.45
N GLY A 132 -7.42 -0.17 -0.31
CA GLY A 132 -8.42 -1.06 -0.92
C GLY A 132 -9.83 -0.89 -0.35
N ILE A 133 -9.98 -0.49 0.91
CA ILE A 133 -11.29 -0.16 1.50
C ILE A 133 -11.80 1.16 0.93
N LEU A 134 -10.98 2.19 0.90
CA LEU A 134 -11.34 3.50 0.35
C LEU A 134 -11.74 3.40 -1.12
N GLN A 135 -11.00 2.65 -1.93
CA GLN A 135 -11.34 2.45 -3.34
C GLN A 135 -12.72 1.78 -3.51
N ARG A 136 -13.06 0.81 -2.67
CA ARG A 136 -14.39 0.15 -2.69
C ARG A 136 -15.52 1.10 -2.29
N LEU A 137 -15.29 1.97 -1.31
CA LEU A 137 -16.27 2.98 -0.90
C LEU A 137 -16.53 3.97 -2.04
N TRP A 138 -15.50 4.54 -2.64
CA TRP A 138 -15.64 5.47 -3.76
C TRP A 138 -16.29 4.86 -4.99
N SER A 139 -15.98 3.59 -5.30
CA SER A 139 -16.64 2.88 -6.41
C SER A 139 -18.13 2.67 -6.17
N ARG A 140 -18.55 2.47 -4.92
CA ARG A 140 -19.96 2.35 -4.53
C ARG A 140 -20.69 3.68 -4.65
N ASP A 141 -20.08 4.75 -4.18
CA ASP A 141 -20.67 6.09 -4.23
C ASP A 141 -20.85 6.54 -5.68
N ALA A 142 -19.85 6.33 -6.54
CA ALA A 142 -19.93 6.61 -7.96
C ALA A 142 -21.03 5.81 -8.68
N ALA A 143 -21.24 4.54 -8.32
CA ALA A 143 -22.32 3.72 -8.87
C ALA A 143 -23.70 4.24 -8.43
N THR A 144 -23.85 4.65 -7.18
CA THR A 144 -25.09 5.21 -6.64
C THR A 144 -25.44 6.55 -7.30
N GLU A 145 -24.47 7.41 -7.56
CA GLU A 145 -24.66 8.66 -8.28
C GLU A 145 -25.07 8.44 -9.76
N ALA A 146 -24.48 7.44 -10.41
CA ALA A 146 -24.83 7.07 -11.76
C ALA A 146 -26.28 6.54 -11.88
N GLU A 147 -26.74 5.73 -10.92
CA GLU A 147 -28.12 5.24 -10.86
C GLU A 147 -29.11 6.37 -10.55
N SER A 148 -28.74 7.31 -9.67
CA SER A 148 -29.56 8.47 -9.34
C SER A 148 -29.73 9.42 -10.54
N SER A 149 -28.69 9.62 -11.33
CA SER A 149 -28.74 10.44 -12.54
C SER A 149 -29.51 9.75 -13.68
N ALA A 150 -29.49 8.43 -13.77
CA ALA A 150 -30.25 7.67 -14.76
C ALA A 150 -31.75 7.64 -14.42
N SER A 151 -32.12 7.68 -13.15
CA SER A 151 -33.52 7.70 -12.69
C SER A 151 -34.18 9.08 -12.82
N GLY A 152 -33.41 10.17 -12.95
CA GLY A 152 -33.92 11.53 -13.11
C GLY A 152 -34.47 11.87 -14.50
N GLY A 153 -34.40 10.96 -15.48
CA GLY A 153 -34.76 11.19 -16.88
C GLY A 153 -36.22 10.97 -17.26
N ASN A 154 -37.10 10.54 -16.38
CA ASN A 154 -38.49 10.25 -16.72
C ASN A 154 -39.45 11.35 -16.25
N VAL A 155 -39.28 12.57 -16.72
CA VAL A 155 -40.29 13.61 -16.59
C VAL A 155 -41.37 13.28 -17.61
N VAL A 156 -42.44 12.65 -17.14
CA VAL A 156 -43.70 12.54 -17.93
C VAL A 156 -44.25 13.93 -18.18
N ARG A 157 -44.07 14.43 -19.40
CA ARG A 157 -44.77 15.61 -19.90
C ARG A 157 -46.24 15.27 -20.03
N LEU A 158 -47.04 15.61 -19.02
CA LEU A 158 -48.49 15.66 -19.14
C LEU A 158 -48.84 16.75 -20.16
N ARG A 159 -49.23 16.33 -21.36
CA ARG A 159 -49.88 17.21 -22.35
C ARG A 159 -51.26 17.60 -21.78
N ALA A 160 -51.40 18.85 -21.37
CA ALA A 160 -52.70 19.45 -21.13
C ALA A 160 -53.42 19.56 -22.48
N THR A 161 -54.42 18.70 -22.70
CA THR A 161 -55.36 18.83 -23.78
C THR A 161 -56.33 19.96 -23.44
N SER A 162 -56.19 21.09 -24.13
CA SER A 162 -57.11 22.22 -24.08
C SER A 162 -58.42 21.78 -24.71
N ILE A 163 -59.47 21.65 -23.90
CA ILE A 163 -60.85 21.48 -24.37
C ILE A 163 -61.36 22.86 -24.73
N GLN A 164 -61.44 23.15 -26.02
CA GLN A 164 -62.20 24.29 -26.53
C GLN A 164 -63.68 23.96 -26.45
N ASN A 165 -64.37 24.58 -25.51
CA ASN A 165 -65.82 24.60 -25.52
C ASN A 165 -66.32 25.57 -26.56
N GLY A 166 -66.96 25.01 -27.56
CA GLY A 166 -67.69 25.78 -28.60
C GLY A 166 -68.90 26.50 -27.99
N ALA A 167 -68.97 27.77 -28.29
CA ALA A 167 -70.15 28.58 -28.04
C ALA A 167 -71.27 28.17 -28.97
N VAL A 168 -72.39 27.79 -28.40
CA VAL A 168 -73.67 27.67 -29.10
C VAL A 168 -74.50 28.94 -28.77
N ALA A 169 -74.68 29.79 -29.73
CA ALA A 169 -75.62 30.88 -29.66
C ALA A 169 -77.02 30.35 -30.02
N VAL A 170 -77.99 30.63 -29.18
CA VAL A 170 -79.43 30.59 -29.55
C VAL A 170 -80.11 31.80 -28.92
N ARG A 171 -80.59 32.66 -29.89
CA ARG A 171 -81.67 33.63 -29.75
C ARG A 171 -81.84 34.39 -28.44
#